data_a4d2cea53b4a5ce53cdf9436720d0c38
#
_entry.id   a4d2cea53b4a5ce53cdf9436720d0c38
#
_cell.length_a   1.000
_cell.length_b   1.000
_cell.length_c   1.000
_cell.angle_alpha   90.00
_cell.angle_beta   90.00
_cell.angle_gamma   90.00
#
_symmetry.space_group_name_H-M   'P 1'
#
loop_
_entity.id
_entity.type
_entity.pdbx_description
1 polymer ?
#
loop_
_entity_poly.entity_id
_entity_poly.type
_entity_poly.pdbx_seq_one_letter_code
_entity_poly.pdbx_strand_id
1 'polypeptide(L)'
;MTDKGEPIRVLVVDDQELFRRGLTMLLGVEPGIEVVGEAGDGVEGTTLAESAAPDVVLLDIRMPKRSGIEACLAIKETVPSAKIIMLTVSDEEADLYEAVKSGASGYLLKDSSIDEVAQAVRVVADGQSLISPSMAVKLIDEFKQMSRPERDNVPGLRLTERELEVLSYVARGLNNRDIAKSLYISENTVKNHVRNILEKLQLHSRMEAVMYAVREKLLELP
;
A
#
# COMPACT_ATOMS: atom_id res chain seq x y z
N MET A 1 -11.21 23.52 17.52
CA MET A 1 -12.34 22.81 16.90
C MET A 1 -11.72 21.99 15.79
N THR A 2 -11.47 20.73 16.05
CA THR A 2 -10.90 19.77 15.10
C THR A 2 -11.99 19.44 14.08
N ASP A 3 -11.70 19.73 12.83
CA ASP A 3 -12.47 19.25 11.69
C ASP A 3 -12.54 17.72 11.79
N LYS A 4 -13.70 17.18 12.16
CA LYS A 4 -13.93 15.74 12.16
C LYS A 4 -14.16 15.35 10.70
N GLY A 5 -13.06 15.07 9.99
CA GLY A 5 -13.12 14.37 8.72
C GLY A 5 -13.92 13.06 8.89
N GLU A 6 -14.47 12.54 7.81
CA GLU A 6 -15.12 11.23 7.81
C GLU A 6 -14.15 10.16 8.36
N PRO A 7 -14.63 9.18 9.14
CA PRO A 7 -13.77 8.13 9.68
C PRO A 7 -13.17 7.30 8.53
N ILE A 8 -11.94 6.82 8.75
CA ILE A 8 -11.28 5.90 7.82
C ILE A 8 -12.01 4.56 7.89
N ARG A 9 -12.54 4.12 6.77
CA ARG A 9 -13.32 2.90 6.64
C ARG A 9 -12.39 1.69 6.43
N VAL A 10 -12.37 0.78 7.39
CA VAL A 10 -11.44 -0.35 7.44
C VAL A 10 -12.18 -1.68 7.28
N LEU A 11 -11.72 -2.53 6.37
CA LEU A 11 -12.12 -3.93 6.23
C LEU A 11 -11.02 -4.81 6.82
N VAL A 12 -11.39 -5.79 7.68
CA VAL A 12 -10.45 -6.76 8.27
C VAL A 12 -10.68 -8.13 7.66
N VAL A 13 -9.63 -8.73 7.07
CA VAL A 13 -9.68 -10.02 6.39
C VAL A 13 -8.60 -10.94 6.94
N ASP A 14 -9.00 -11.96 7.69
CA ASP A 14 -8.08 -12.89 8.36
C ASP A 14 -8.81 -14.21 8.66
N ASP A 15 -8.20 -15.36 8.43
CA ASP A 15 -8.83 -16.65 8.67
C ASP A 15 -8.84 -17.06 10.15
N GLN A 16 -8.00 -16.43 10.97
CA GLN A 16 -7.94 -16.67 12.42
C GLN A 16 -9.01 -15.86 13.13
N GLU A 17 -10.16 -16.47 13.43
CA GLU A 17 -11.32 -15.81 13.99
C GLU A 17 -11.00 -15.00 15.27
N LEU A 18 -10.19 -15.53 16.18
CA LEU A 18 -9.83 -14.85 17.41
C LEU A 18 -9.03 -13.58 17.17
N PHE A 19 -8.04 -13.65 16.26
CA PHE A 19 -7.23 -12.49 15.87
C PHE A 19 -8.09 -11.43 15.16
N ARG A 20 -8.88 -11.84 14.18
CA ARG A 20 -9.78 -10.97 13.41
C ARG A 20 -10.75 -10.21 14.33
N ARG A 21 -11.45 -10.92 15.22
CA ARG A 21 -12.39 -10.30 16.16
C ARG A 21 -11.70 -9.38 17.17
N GLY A 22 -10.53 -9.79 17.69
CA GLY A 22 -9.73 -8.95 18.58
C GLY A 22 -9.33 -7.65 17.91
N LEU A 23 -8.80 -7.73 16.68
CA LEU A 23 -8.39 -6.57 15.89
C LEU A 23 -9.59 -5.66 15.57
N THR A 24 -10.71 -6.22 15.13
CA THR A 24 -11.95 -5.46 14.86
C THR A 24 -12.43 -4.72 16.10
N MET A 25 -12.44 -5.37 17.28
CA MET A 25 -12.86 -4.74 18.53
C MET A 25 -11.93 -3.59 18.92
N LEU A 26 -10.63 -3.80 18.84
CA LEU A 26 -9.63 -2.80 19.22
C LEU A 26 -9.61 -1.60 18.26
N LEU A 27 -9.71 -1.83 16.96
CA LEU A 27 -9.82 -0.75 15.97
C LEU A 27 -11.14 0.02 16.10
N GLY A 28 -12.23 -0.65 16.49
CA GLY A 28 -13.54 -0.02 16.64
C GLY A 28 -13.61 1.02 17.76
N VAL A 29 -12.66 1.05 18.69
CA VAL A 29 -12.54 2.09 19.72
C VAL A 29 -11.51 3.17 19.37
N GLU A 30 -10.79 3.02 18.29
CA GLU A 30 -9.79 3.99 17.83
C GLU A 30 -10.45 5.23 17.20
N PRO A 31 -10.13 6.45 17.67
CA PRO A 31 -10.71 7.67 17.13
C PRO A 31 -10.41 7.83 15.62
N GLY A 32 -11.46 8.08 14.84
CA GLY A 32 -11.34 8.32 13.40
C GLY A 32 -11.17 7.07 12.55
N ILE A 33 -11.38 5.88 13.12
CA ILE A 33 -11.41 4.60 12.40
C ILE A 33 -12.81 3.97 12.55
N GLU A 34 -13.35 3.45 11.46
CA GLU A 34 -14.60 2.69 11.42
C GLU A 34 -14.36 1.34 10.74
N VAL A 35 -14.56 0.24 11.46
CA VAL A 35 -14.51 -1.09 10.86
C VAL A 35 -15.83 -1.36 10.16
N VAL A 36 -15.79 -1.41 8.81
CA VAL A 36 -16.97 -1.55 7.94
C VAL A 36 -17.31 -3.00 7.61
N GLY A 37 -16.44 -3.94 7.98
CA GLY A 37 -16.69 -5.37 7.80
C GLY A 37 -15.51 -6.23 8.23
N GLU A 38 -15.77 -7.53 8.34
CA GLU A 38 -14.78 -8.56 8.60
C GLU A 38 -15.05 -9.79 7.72
N ALA A 39 -14.00 -10.46 7.24
CA ALA A 39 -14.07 -11.64 6.42
C ALA A 39 -13.09 -12.71 6.89
N GLY A 40 -13.47 -13.99 6.73
CA GLY A 40 -12.67 -15.14 7.15
C GLY A 40 -11.82 -15.77 6.04
N ASP A 41 -11.92 -15.32 4.80
CA ASP A 41 -11.10 -15.77 3.68
C ASP A 41 -11.01 -14.71 2.56
N GLY A 42 -10.10 -14.92 1.62
CA GLY A 42 -9.83 -13.94 0.55
C GLY A 42 -10.98 -13.80 -0.46
N VAL A 43 -11.87 -14.80 -0.61
CA VAL A 43 -13.04 -14.71 -1.50
C VAL A 43 -14.11 -13.81 -0.87
N GLU A 44 -14.43 -14.05 0.41
CA GLU A 44 -15.35 -13.21 1.18
C GLU A 44 -14.81 -11.77 1.29
N GLY A 45 -13.50 -11.62 1.56
CA GLY A 45 -12.82 -10.33 1.65
C GLY A 45 -12.94 -9.51 0.36
N THR A 46 -12.76 -10.14 -0.80
CA THR A 46 -12.92 -9.48 -2.12
C THR A 46 -14.36 -8.99 -2.32
N THR A 47 -15.34 -9.85 -2.02
CA THR A 47 -16.78 -9.52 -2.17
C THR A 47 -17.19 -8.37 -1.24
N LEU A 48 -16.73 -8.40 0.02
CA LEU A 48 -17.00 -7.33 0.97
C LEU A 48 -16.29 -6.02 0.61
N ALA A 49 -15.07 -6.08 0.09
CA ALA A 49 -14.36 -4.89 -0.39
C ALA A 49 -15.14 -4.18 -1.50
N GLU A 50 -15.67 -4.94 -2.46
CA GLU A 50 -16.48 -4.39 -3.56
C GLU A 50 -17.76 -3.72 -3.06
N SER A 51 -18.48 -4.35 -2.13
CA SER A 51 -19.75 -3.84 -1.62
C SER A 51 -19.58 -2.71 -0.60
N ALA A 52 -18.57 -2.77 0.27
CA ALA A 52 -18.33 -1.81 1.33
C ALA A 52 -17.46 -0.62 0.88
N ALA A 53 -16.71 -0.73 -0.22
CA ALA A 53 -15.75 0.28 -0.70
C ALA A 53 -14.90 0.89 0.44
N PRO A 54 -14.07 0.09 1.15
CA PRO A 54 -13.25 0.55 2.26
C PRO A 54 -12.12 1.46 1.77
N ASP A 55 -11.65 2.34 2.64
CA ASP A 55 -10.42 3.13 2.40
C ASP A 55 -9.17 2.27 2.58
N VAL A 56 -9.19 1.41 3.61
CA VAL A 56 -8.08 0.51 3.95
C VAL A 56 -8.59 -0.91 4.17
N VAL A 57 -7.85 -1.89 3.65
CA VAL A 57 -8.05 -3.31 3.92
C VAL A 57 -6.85 -3.84 4.69
N LEU A 58 -7.09 -4.40 5.87
CA LEU A 58 -6.11 -5.21 6.62
C LEU A 58 -6.29 -6.64 6.18
N LEU A 59 -5.27 -7.24 5.55
CA LEU A 59 -5.39 -8.49 4.80
C LEU A 59 -4.31 -9.48 5.22
N ASP A 60 -4.72 -10.61 5.80
CA ASP A 60 -3.79 -11.69 6.08
C ASP A 60 -3.27 -12.30 4.77
N ILE A 61 -1.99 -12.66 4.75
CA ILE A 61 -1.34 -13.28 3.57
C ILE A 61 -1.76 -14.73 3.42
N ARG A 62 -1.81 -15.48 4.52
CA ARG A 62 -1.99 -16.94 4.50
C ARG A 62 -3.40 -17.34 4.89
N MET A 63 -4.28 -17.39 3.90
CA MET A 63 -5.67 -17.77 4.09
C MET A 63 -6.08 -18.95 3.19
N PRO A 64 -7.08 -19.75 3.60
CA PRO A 64 -7.65 -20.80 2.77
C PRO A 64 -8.41 -20.23 1.56
N LYS A 65 -8.68 -21.04 0.55
CA LYS A 65 -9.42 -20.77 -0.68
C LYS A 65 -8.74 -19.78 -1.62
N ARG A 66 -8.45 -18.58 -1.14
CA ARG A 66 -7.73 -17.53 -1.85
C ARG A 66 -6.74 -16.88 -0.88
N SER A 67 -5.46 -16.90 -1.23
CA SER A 67 -4.41 -16.24 -0.45
C SER A 67 -4.62 -14.72 -0.39
N GLY A 68 -4.01 -14.04 0.59
CA GLY A 68 -4.08 -12.59 0.68
C GLY A 68 -3.46 -11.89 -0.53
N ILE A 69 -2.41 -12.46 -1.12
CA ILE A 69 -1.79 -11.91 -2.33
C ILE A 69 -2.77 -11.95 -3.51
N GLU A 70 -3.45 -13.09 -3.73
CA GLU A 70 -4.47 -13.21 -4.77
C GLU A 70 -5.69 -12.31 -4.49
N ALA A 71 -6.09 -12.20 -3.22
CA ALA A 71 -7.18 -11.30 -2.81
C ALA A 71 -6.80 -9.83 -3.01
N CYS A 72 -5.54 -9.44 -2.74
CA CYS A 72 -5.02 -8.11 -2.99
C CYS A 72 -5.16 -7.73 -4.48
N LEU A 73 -4.71 -8.58 -5.39
CA LEU A 73 -4.87 -8.37 -6.83
C LEU A 73 -6.34 -8.16 -7.22
N ALA A 74 -7.23 -9.06 -6.78
CA ALA A 74 -8.64 -8.99 -7.09
C ALA A 74 -9.31 -7.71 -6.51
N ILE A 75 -8.96 -7.29 -5.29
CA ILE A 75 -9.46 -6.05 -4.69
C ILE A 75 -8.95 -4.83 -5.46
N LYS A 76 -7.68 -4.85 -5.90
CA LYS A 76 -7.12 -3.76 -6.70
C LYS A 76 -7.77 -3.60 -8.08
N GLU A 77 -8.23 -4.70 -8.67
CA GLU A 77 -8.99 -4.67 -9.92
C GLU A 77 -10.40 -4.08 -9.76
N THR A 78 -11.11 -4.43 -8.66
CA THR A 78 -12.50 -4.01 -8.43
C THR A 78 -12.62 -2.70 -7.67
N VAL A 79 -11.72 -2.44 -6.72
CA VAL A 79 -11.67 -1.22 -5.88
C VAL A 79 -10.26 -0.63 -5.88
N PRO A 80 -9.82 -0.02 -6.99
CA PRO A 80 -8.44 0.50 -7.13
C PRO A 80 -8.04 1.56 -6.09
N SER A 81 -9.03 2.27 -5.53
CA SER A 81 -8.81 3.29 -4.49
C SER A 81 -8.46 2.70 -3.13
N ALA A 82 -8.91 1.47 -2.83
CA ALA A 82 -8.64 0.82 -1.55
C ALA A 82 -7.14 0.63 -1.33
N LYS A 83 -6.65 1.01 -0.16
CA LYS A 83 -5.28 0.78 0.27
C LYS A 83 -5.20 -0.55 1.01
N ILE A 84 -4.18 -1.34 0.75
CA ILE A 84 -4.06 -2.67 1.34
C ILE A 84 -2.83 -2.74 2.22
N ILE A 85 -3.03 -3.13 3.48
CA ILE A 85 -1.97 -3.44 4.43
C ILE A 85 -1.98 -4.96 4.62
N MET A 86 -0.88 -5.62 4.25
CA MET A 86 -0.71 -7.04 4.50
C MET A 86 -0.38 -7.29 5.96
N LEU A 87 -1.04 -8.26 6.58
CA LEU A 87 -0.74 -8.78 7.90
C LEU A 87 -0.09 -10.15 7.78
N THR A 88 0.99 -10.41 8.53
CA THR A 88 1.70 -11.69 8.48
C THR A 88 2.28 -12.07 9.82
N VAL A 89 2.47 -13.36 10.04
CA VAL A 89 3.19 -13.91 11.20
C VAL A 89 4.70 -14.00 10.96
N SER A 90 5.16 -13.81 9.72
CA SER A 90 6.56 -13.98 9.32
C SER A 90 7.01 -12.85 8.40
N ASP A 91 8.28 -12.50 8.48
CA ASP A 91 8.96 -11.54 7.60
C ASP A 91 9.68 -12.23 6.42
N GLU A 92 9.13 -13.35 5.94
CA GLU A 92 9.68 -14.09 4.80
C GLU A 92 9.76 -13.19 3.55
N GLU A 93 10.91 -13.18 2.89
CA GLU A 93 11.21 -12.27 1.78
C GLU A 93 10.31 -12.47 0.56
N ALA A 94 9.99 -13.72 0.23
CA ALA A 94 9.15 -14.05 -0.92
C ALA A 94 7.72 -13.45 -0.81
N ASP A 95 7.12 -13.52 0.38
CA ASP A 95 5.78 -12.97 0.61
C ASP A 95 5.77 -11.44 0.50
N LEU A 96 6.84 -10.77 0.97
CA LEU A 96 6.95 -9.31 0.90
C LEU A 96 7.00 -8.80 -0.55
N TYR A 97 7.83 -9.41 -1.39
CA TYR A 97 7.98 -9.00 -2.78
C TYR A 97 6.67 -9.18 -3.57
N GLU A 98 6.05 -10.35 -3.47
CA GLU A 98 4.78 -10.62 -4.15
C GLU A 98 3.65 -9.73 -3.62
N ALA A 99 3.62 -9.40 -2.32
CA ALA A 99 2.68 -8.45 -1.74
C ALA A 99 2.80 -7.05 -2.36
N VAL A 100 4.03 -6.54 -2.50
CA VAL A 100 4.28 -5.24 -3.14
C VAL A 100 3.86 -5.26 -4.60
N LYS A 101 4.20 -6.31 -5.33
CA LYS A 101 3.85 -6.50 -6.75
C LYS A 101 2.34 -6.62 -6.95
N SER A 102 1.61 -7.19 -5.99
CA SER A 102 0.14 -7.24 -6.02
C SER A 102 -0.54 -5.90 -5.70
N GLY A 103 0.22 -4.86 -5.37
CA GLY A 103 -0.29 -3.52 -5.10
C GLY A 103 -0.51 -3.19 -3.64
N ALA A 104 0.05 -3.96 -2.70
CA ALA A 104 0.01 -3.62 -1.28
C ALA A 104 0.62 -2.25 -1.00
N SER A 105 -0.02 -1.50 -0.12
CA SER A 105 0.42 -0.17 0.32
C SER A 105 1.18 -0.21 1.64
N GLY A 106 1.03 -1.30 2.40
CA GLY A 106 1.71 -1.50 3.67
C GLY A 106 1.91 -2.99 3.99
N TYR A 107 2.82 -3.25 4.93
CA TYR A 107 3.15 -4.59 5.40
C TYR A 107 3.45 -4.52 6.90
N LEU A 108 2.74 -5.31 7.69
CA LEU A 108 2.86 -5.36 9.15
C LEU A 108 2.93 -6.80 9.65
N LEU A 109 3.63 -6.99 10.76
CA LEU A 109 3.60 -8.25 11.49
C LEU A 109 2.34 -8.34 12.38
N LYS A 110 1.78 -9.52 12.55
CA LYS A 110 0.60 -9.74 13.43
C LYS A 110 0.91 -9.55 14.92
N ASP A 111 2.19 -9.49 15.30
CA ASP A 111 2.63 -9.17 16.65
C ASP A 111 2.80 -7.65 16.90
N SER A 112 2.55 -6.83 15.89
CA SER A 112 2.50 -5.38 16.04
C SER A 112 1.44 -4.96 17.04
N SER A 113 1.74 -3.92 17.83
CA SER A 113 0.78 -3.35 18.76
C SER A 113 -0.43 -2.72 18.05
N ILE A 114 -1.58 -2.61 18.75
CA ILE A 114 -2.75 -1.97 18.16
C ILE A 114 -2.49 -0.52 17.77
N ASP A 115 -1.66 0.20 18.51
CA ASP A 115 -1.28 1.58 18.22
C ASP A 115 -0.50 1.66 16.89
N GLU A 116 0.39 0.69 16.63
CA GLU A 116 1.12 0.58 15.36
C GLU A 116 0.18 0.27 14.20
N VAL A 117 -0.77 -0.64 14.38
CA VAL A 117 -1.78 -0.96 13.36
C VAL A 117 -2.67 0.25 13.06
N ALA A 118 -3.18 0.92 14.09
CA ALA A 118 -4.00 2.12 13.93
C ALA A 118 -3.21 3.27 13.24
N GLN A 119 -1.95 3.44 13.62
CA GLN A 119 -1.07 4.42 12.96
C GLN A 119 -0.82 4.05 11.49
N ALA A 120 -0.59 2.78 11.18
CA ALA A 120 -0.43 2.29 9.82
C ALA A 120 -1.67 2.56 8.96
N VAL A 121 -2.87 2.30 9.50
CA VAL A 121 -4.14 2.62 8.84
C VAL A 121 -4.20 4.10 8.47
N ARG A 122 -3.87 5.01 9.40
CA ARG A 122 -3.89 6.47 9.15
C ARG A 122 -2.88 6.88 8.10
N VAL A 123 -1.65 6.37 8.18
CA VAL A 123 -0.55 6.67 7.25
C VAL A 123 -0.88 6.21 5.83
N VAL A 124 -1.41 4.99 5.71
CA VAL A 124 -1.73 4.38 4.41
C VAL A 124 -2.98 5.01 3.80
N ALA A 125 -4.00 5.35 4.60
CA ALA A 125 -5.17 6.10 4.15
C ALA A 125 -4.78 7.47 3.56
N ASP A 126 -3.75 8.12 4.11
CA ASP A 126 -3.19 9.37 3.57
C ASP A 126 -2.34 9.18 2.29
N GLY A 127 -2.28 7.95 1.76
CA GLY A 127 -1.59 7.63 0.50
C GLY A 127 -0.08 7.45 0.63
N GLN A 128 0.42 7.26 1.84
CA GLN A 128 1.81 6.87 2.07
C GLN A 128 1.95 5.34 2.01
N SER A 129 3.17 4.83 1.90
CA SER A 129 3.47 3.41 2.02
C SER A 129 4.17 3.14 3.34
N LEU A 130 3.90 1.98 3.94
CA LEU A 130 4.46 1.59 5.21
C LEU A 130 5.13 0.21 5.10
N ILE A 131 6.46 0.22 5.23
CA ILE A 131 7.28 -1.00 5.44
C ILE A 131 8.32 -0.70 6.52
N SER A 132 8.74 -1.73 7.23
CA SER A 132 9.87 -1.55 8.18
C SER A 132 11.18 -1.29 7.43
N PRO A 133 12.16 -0.62 8.05
CA PRO A 133 13.48 -0.42 7.42
C PRO A 133 14.17 -1.72 7.02
N SER A 134 14.04 -2.78 7.81
CA SER A 134 14.59 -4.11 7.51
C SER A 134 13.94 -4.73 6.27
N MET A 135 12.63 -4.61 6.12
CA MET A 135 11.90 -5.06 4.94
C MET A 135 12.25 -4.24 3.70
N ALA A 136 12.49 -2.94 3.85
CA ALA A 136 12.91 -2.09 2.74
C ALA A 136 14.28 -2.55 2.17
N VAL A 137 15.24 -2.89 3.04
CA VAL A 137 16.54 -3.42 2.61
C VAL A 137 16.36 -4.76 1.86
N LYS A 138 15.59 -5.69 2.41
CA LYS A 138 15.29 -6.98 1.78
C LYS A 138 14.67 -6.81 0.40
N LEU A 139 13.67 -5.93 0.28
CA LEU A 139 13.00 -5.63 -0.98
C LEU A 139 13.97 -5.08 -2.04
N ILE A 140 14.88 -4.18 -1.64
CA ILE A 140 15.90 -3.62 -2.53
C ILE A 140 16.89 -4.71 -2.99
N ASP A 141 17.31 -5.61 -2.11
CA ASP A 141 18.28 -6.64 -2.45
C ASP A 141 17.69 -7.72 -3.36
N GLU A 142 16.46 -8.14 -3.14
CA GLU A 142 15.74 -9.05 -4.04
C GLU A 142 15.55 -8.42 -5.42
N PHE A 143 15.20 -7.14 -5.44
CA PHE A 143 15.05 -6.39 -6.66
C PHE A 143 16.36 -6.30 -7.47
N LYS A 144 17.51 -6.09 -6.81
CA LYS A 144 18.84 -6.10 -7.46
C LYS A 144 19.16 -7.45 -8.09
N GLN A 145 18.77 -8.57 -7.44
CA GLN A 145 19.01 -9.93 -7.96
C GLN A 145 18.15 -10.22 -9.21
N MET A 146 16.92 -9.71 -9.26
CA MET A 146 16.01 -9.87 -10.41
C MET A 146 16.34 -8.91 -11.57
N SER A 147 17.06 -7.83 -11.31
CA SER A 147 17.44 -6.82 -12.31
C SER A 147 18.65 -7.26 -13.15
N ARG A 148 18.61 -8.45 -13.77
CA ARG A 148 19.40 -8.70 -14.99
C ARG A 148 18.68 -8.01 -16.15
N PRO A 149 19.41 -7.31 -17.03
CA PRO A 149 18.79 -6.42 -18.00
C PRO A 149 18.10 -7.22 -19.11
N GLU A 150 16.81 -7.48 -18.99
CA GLU A 150 15.97 -7.62 -20.16
C GLU A 150 15.49 -6.21 -20.53
N ARG A 151 16.17 -5.66 -21.54
CA ARG A 151 15.76 -4.42 -22.19
C ARG A 151 14.53 -4.72 -23.02
N ASP A 152 13.36 -4.55 -22.44
CA ASP A 152 12.16 -4.35 -23.22
C ASP A 152 11.76 -2.88 -23.15
N ASN A 153 12.20 -2.18 -24.19
CA ASN A 153 11.71 -0.87 -24.58
C ASN A 153 10.22 -0.99 -24.92
N VAL A 154 9.33 -0.65 -24.00
CA VAL A 154 7.94 -0.38 -24.32
C VAL A 154 7.87 1.08 -24.77
N PRO A 155 7.61 1.38 -26.06
CA PRO A 155 7.45 2.75 -26.52
C PRO A 155 6.07 3.24 -26.11
N GLY A 156 6.02 4.26 -25.25
CA GLY A 156 4.81 5.05 -25.33
C GLY A 156 4.13 5.70 -24.17
N LEU A 157 4.66 5.82 -22.97
CA LEU A 157 4.05 6.74 -22.01
C LEU A 157 5.15 7.45 -21.22
N ARG A 158 5.66 8.54 -21.80
CA ARG A 158 6.66 9.37 -21.12
C ARG A 158 5.98 10.18 -20.02
N LEU A 159 6.50 10.07 -18.82
CA LEU A 159 6.15 11.00 -17.75
C LEU A 159 6.56 12.43 -18.16
N THR A 160 5.76 13.41 -17.79
CA THR A 160 6.12 14.82 -17.92
C THR A 160 7.28 15.15 -16.98
N GLU A 161 8.01 16.24 -17.22
CA GLU A 161 9.09 16.71 -16.34
C GLU A 161 8.59 16.88 -14.89
N ARG A 162 7.35 17.36 -14.71
CA ARG A 162 6.74 17.54 -13.39
C ARG A 162 6.41 16.21 -12.72
N GLU A 163 5.97 15.22 -13.47
CA GLU A 163 5.72 13.87 -12.95
C GLU A 163 7.04 13.16 -12.59
N LEU A 164 8.10 13.33 -13.38
CA LEU A 164 9.43 12.82 -13.05
C LEU A 164 9.98 13.46 -11.77
N GLU A 165 9.80 14.76 -11.59
CA GLU A 165 10.20 15.49 -10.41
C GLU A 165 9.43 14.96 -9.17
N VAL A 166 8.11 14.82 -9.26
CA VAL A 166 7.30 14.23 -8.19
C VAL A 166 7.74 12.79 -7.89
N LEU A 167 7.97 11.96 -8.92
CA LEU A 167 8.43 10.58 -8.76
C LEU A 167 9.78 10.52 -8.02
N SER A 168 10.69 11.44 -8.29
CA SER A 168 11.99 11.51 -7.60
C SER A 168 11.85 11.78 -6.09
N TYR A 169 10.91 12.63 -5.71
CA TYR A 169 10.61 12.88 -4.28
C TYR A 169 9.90 11.70 -3.61
N VAL A 170 8.96 11.06 -4.33
CA VAL A 170 8.31 9.82 -3.88
C VAL A 170 9.35 8.75 -3.59
N ALA A 171 10.31 8.58 -4.48
CA ALA A 171 11.36 7.59 -4.35
C ALA A 171 12.37 7.88 -3.22
N ARG A 172 12.51 9.15 -2.82
CA ARG A 172 13.26 9.57 -1.62
C ARG A 172 12.46 9.39 -0.32
N GLY A 173 11.24 8.84 -0.39
CA GLY A 173 10.40 8.57 0.78
C GLY A 173 9.64 9.78 1.32
N LEU A 174 9.60 10.92 0.62
CA LEU A 174 8.84 12.09 1.08
C LEU A 174 7.33 11.81 0.99
N ASN A 175 6.56 12.27 1.97
CA ASN A 175 5.11 12.25 1.92
C ASN A 175 4.55 13.38 1.03
N ASN A 176 3.26 13.33 0.71
CA ASN A 176 2.64 14.30 -0.21
C ASN A 176 2.73 15.74 0.28
N ARG A 177 2.64 15.95 1.60
CA ARG A 177 2.74 17.27 2.24
C ARG A 177 4.14 17.87 2.08
N ASP A 178 5.17 17.05 2.24
CA ASP A 178 6.56 17.52 2.12
C ASP A 178 6.95 17.75 0.66
N ILE A 179 6.46 16.90 -0.26
CA ILE A 179 6.57 17.13 -1.71
C ILE A 179 5.88 18.44 -2.10
N ALA A 180 4.68 18.68 -1.60
CA ALA A 180 3.92 19.90 -1.86
C ALA A 180 4.69 21.15 -1.44
N LYS A 181 5.31 21.13 -0.26
CA LYS A 181 6.18 22.22 0.23
C LYS A 181 7.41 22.41 -0.67
N SER A 182 8.10 21.31 -1.03
CA SER A 182 9.31 21.36 -1.85
C SER A 182 9.04 21.91 -3.25
N LEU A 183 7.86 21.63 -3.79
CA LEU A 183 7.45 21.99 -5.14
C LEU A 183 6.59 23.25 -5.23
N TYR A 184 6.28 23.88 -4.08
CA TYR A 184 5.41 25.07 -3.98
C TYR A 184 4.02 24.87 -4.62
N ILE A 185 3.41 23.71 -4.42
CA ILE A 185 2.06 23.35 -4.92
C ILE A 185 1.17 22.84 -3.79
N SER A 186 -0.11 22.63 -4.07
CA SER A 186 -1.02 22.06 -3.08
C SER A 186 -0.76 20.56 -2.91
N GLU A 187 -1.05 20.02 -1.72
CA GLU A 187 -0.99 18.58 -1.45
C GLU A 187 -1.92 17.78 -2.37
N ASN A 188 -3.09 18.33 -2.69
CA ASN A 188 -4.04 17.72 -3.62
C ASN A 188 -3.44 17.63 -5.05
N THR A 189 -2.67 18.64 -5.45
CA THR A 189 -1.94 18.61 -6.73
C THR A 189 -0.91 17.47 -6.75
N VAL A 190 -0.19 17.25 -5.64
CA VAL A 190 0.75 16.12 -5.52
C VAL A 190 0.00 14.78 -5.60
N LYS A 191 -1.12 14.63 -4.87
CA LYS A 191 -1.97 13.42 -4.94
C LYS A 191 -2.39 13.11 -6.38
N ASN A 192 -2.77 14.13 -7.14
CA ASN A 192 -3.12 13.98 -8.56
C ASN A 192 -1.92 13.57 -9.43
N HIS A 193 -0.74 14.17 -9.21
CA HIS A 193 0.46 13.76 -9.95
C HIS A 193 0.83 12.31 -9.65
N VAL A 194 0.81 11.89 -8.38
CA VAL A 194 1.09 10.50 -8.00
C VAL A 194 0.11 9.54 -8.67
N ARG A 195 -1.19 9.85 -8.65
CA ARG A 195 -2.20 9.02 -9.34
C ARG A 195 -1.91 8.92 -10.84
N ASN A 196 -1.65 10.04 -11.52
CA ASN A 196 -1.35 10.04 -12.94
C ASN A 196 -0.07 9.26 -13.29
N ILE A 197 0.97 9.32 -12.42
CA ILE A 197 2.18 8.52 -12.55
C ILE A 197 1.85 7.04 -12.50
N LEU A 198 1.08 6.61 -11.48
CA LEU A 198 0.68 5.21 -11.32
C LEU A 198 -0.12 4.72 -12.54
N GLU A 199 -1.11 5.50 -13.01
CA GLU A 199 -1.91 5.19 -14.19
C GLU A 199 -1.03 5.07 -15.46
N LYS A 200 -0.14 6.04 -15.71
CA LYS A 200 0.73 6.06 -16.89
C LYS A 200 1.73 4.92 -16.92
N LEU A 201 2.24 4.53 -15.76
CA LEU A 201 3.23 3.45 -15.63
C LEU A 201 2.57 2.09 -15.38
N GLN A 202 1.23 2.04 -15.33
CA GLN A 202 0.45 0.84 -15.00
C GLN A 202 0.87 0.21 -13.66
N LEU A 203 1.14 1.07 -12.66
CA LEU A 203 1.54 0.67 -11.32
C LEU A 203 0.34 0.77 -10.36
N HIS A 204 0.28 -0.12 -9.37
CA HIS A 204 -0.88 -0.26 -8.48
C HIS A 204 -0.64 0.36 -7.10
N SER A 205 0.62 0.70 -6.76
CA SER A 205 0.95 1.28 -5.46
C SER A 205 2.09 2.29 -5.55
N ARG A 206 2.15 3.15 -4.52
CA ARG A 206 3.28 4.08 -4.35
C ARG A 206 4.61 3.34 -4.21
N MET A 207 4.60 2.17 -3.58
CA MET A 207 5.79 1.34 -3.39
C MET A 207 6.30 0.80 -4.72
N GLU A 208 5.42 0.36 -5.62
CA GLU A 208 5.79 -0.01 -6.98
C GLU A 208 6.41 1.17 -7.75
N ALA A 209 5.90 2.39 -7.54
CA ALA A 209 6.50 3.58 -8.14
C ALA A 209 7.93 3.85 -7.64
N VAL A 210 8.21 3.61 -6.36
CA VAL A 210 9.56 3.68 -5.80
C VAL A 210 10.46 2.64 -6.45
N MET A 211 10.00 1.39 -6.55
CA MET A 211 10.75 0.30 -7.18
C MET A 211 11.03 0.59 -8.67
N TYR A 212 10.05 1.10 -9.39
CA TYR A 212 10.21 1.54 -10.76
C TYR A 212 11.31 2.61 -10.89
N ALA A 213 11.29 3.64 -10.03
CA ALA A 213 12.28 4.71 -10.04
C ALA A 213 13.71 4.20 -9.78
N VAL A 214 13.87 3.21 -8.88
CA VAL A 214 15.16 2.55 -8.60
C VAL A 214 15.60 1.74 -9.82
N ARG A 215 14.71 0.97 -10.44
CA ARG A 215 15.00 0.17 -11.64
C ARG A 215 15.48 1.03 -12.81
N GLU A 216 14.77 2.09 -13.08
CA GLU A 216 15.08 3.00 -14.20
C GLU A 216 16.26 3.95 -13.88
N LYS A 217 16.93 3.76 -12.73
CA LYS A 217 18.06 4.60 -12.28
C LYS A 217 17.71 6.10 -12.24
N LEU A 218 16.44 6.41 -11.95
CA LEU A 218 15.98 7.79 -11.75
C LEU A 218 16.44 8.35 -10.40
N LEU A 219 17.04 7.49 -9.56
CA LEU A 219 17.69 7.81 -8.30
C LEU A 219 19.11 7.27 -8.34
N GLU A 220 20.06 8.16 -8.12
CA GLU A 220 21.38 7.78 -7.63
C GLU A 220 21.21 7.54 -6.12
N LEU A 221 21.13 6.30 -5.70
CA LEU A 221 21.24 5.95 -4.28
C LEU A 221 22.70 6.19 -3.86
N PRO A 222 22.92 6.89 -2.74
CA PRO A 222 24.25 7.18 -2.25
C PRO A 222 25.01 5.91 -1.87
#